data_4c408f6db69242729cba7b8f1a12f696
#
_entry.id   4c408f6db69242729cba7b8f1a12f696
#
_cell.length_a   1.000
_cell.length_b   1.000
_cell.length_c   1.000
_cell.angle_alpha   90.00
_cell.angle_beta   90.00
_cell.angle_gamma   90.00
#
_symmetry.space_group_name_H-M   'P 1'
#
loop_
_entity.id
_entity.type
_entity.pdbx_description
1 polymer ?
#
loop_
_entity_poly.entity_id
_entity_poly.type
_entity_poly.pdbx_seq_one_letter_code
_entity_poly.pdbx_strand_id
1 'polypeptide(L)' 'EDAVSLILCHNHPSGSLKPSRADEELTKKIREAARYFDIRVLDHIIVSDEGYFSFADEGLL' A
#
# COMPACT_ATOMS: atom_id res chain seq x y z
N GLU A 1 -1.93 -11.64 22.95
CA GLU A 1 -0.99 -11.58 21.85
C GLU A 1 -1.23 -10.36 21.00
N ASP A 2 -0.21 -9.54 20.77
CA ASP A 2 -0.37 -8.27 20.07
C ASP A 2 -0.50 -8.49 18.57
N ALA A 3 -1.44 -7.77 17.98
CA ALA A 3 -1.57 -7.75 16.52
C ALA A 3 -0.46 -6.87 15.93
N VAL A 4 0.09 -7.32 14.82
CA VAL A 4 1.10 -6.56 14.09
C VAL A 4 0.43 -5.94 12.87
N SER A 5 0.69 -4.66 12.65
CA SER A 5 0.18 -3.94 11.50
C SER A 5 1.32 -3.27 10.76
N LEU A 6 1.13 -3.06 9.46
CA LEU A 6 2.12 -2.34 8.68
C LEU A 6 1.46 -1.44 7.65
N ILE A 7 2.19 -0.42 7.24
CA ILE A 7 1.79 0.48 6.17
C ILE A 7 2.91 0.46 5.14
N LEU A 8 2.53 0.21 3.89
CA LEU A 8 3.47 0.27 2.78
C LEU A 8 3.56 1.70 2.29
N CYS A 9 4.75 2.10 1.87
CA CYS A 9 4.94 3.45 1.35
C CYS A 9 6.01 3.43 0.29
N HIS A 10 5.75 4.06 -0.84
CA HIS A 10 6.79 4.26 -1.84
C HIS A 10 6.54 5.56 -2.60
N ASN A 11 7.57 6.08 -3.25
CA ASN A 11 7.44 7.32 -3.99
C ASN A 11 7.43 7.06 -5.49
N HIS A 12 6.72 7.95 -6.22
CA HIS A 12 6.72 7.96 -7.68
C HIS A 12 7.50 9.18 -8.14
N PRO A 13 8.76 8.99 -8.57
CA PRO A 13 9.58 10.13 -9.00
C PRO A 13 8.99 10.90 -10.16
N SER A 14 8.15 10.25 -10.96
CA SER A 14 7.48 10.90 -12.10
C SER A 14 6.45 11.93 -11.69
N GLY A 15 6.07 11.95 -10.41
CA GLY A 15 5.03 12.85 -9.90
C GLY A 15 3.62 12.30 -10.02
N SER A 16 3.41 11.20 -10.73
CA SER A 16 2.08 10.60 -10.84
C SER A 16 1.68 9.95 -9.53
N LEU A 17 0.48 10.25 -9.05
CA LEU A 17 -0.07 9.65 -7.83
C LEU A 17 -0.92 8.43 -8.13
N LYS A 18 -1.24 8.20 -9.40
CA LYS A 18 -2.04 7.05 -9.77
C LYS A 18 -1.23 5.76 -9.62
N PRO A 19 -1.75 4.75 -8.90
CA PRO A 19 -1.03 3.50 -8.77
C PRO A 19 -0.92 2.78 -10.12
N SER A 20 0.22 2.18 -10.38
CA SER A 20 0.39 1.35 -11.55
C SER A 20 -0.25 -0.01 -11.29
N ARG A 21 -0.42 -0.77 -12.36
CA ARG A 21 -0.90 -2.14 -12.22
C ARG A 21 0.05 -2.97 -11.36
N ALA A 22 1.35 -2.73 -11.53
CA ALA A 22 2.36 -3.42 -10.74
C ALA A 22 2.22 -3.07 -9.26
N ASP A 23 1.90 -1.82 -8.94
CA ASP A 23 1.67 -1.39 -7.55
C ASP A 23 0.50 -2.14 -6.94
N GLU A 24 -0.59 -2.26 -7.67
CA GLU A 24 -1.79 -2.94 -7.18
C GLU A 24 -1.53 -4.43 -6.99
N GLU A 25 -0.83 -5.05 -7.92
CA GLU A 25 -0.47 -6.46 -7.83
C GLU A 25 0.43 -6.73 -6.64
N LEU A 26 1.43 -5.87 -6.43
CA LEU A 26 2.34 -6.00 -5.31
C LEU A 26 1.61 -5.89 -3.99
N THR A 27 0.72 -4.91 -3.88
CA THR A 27 -0.08 -4.71 -2.68
C THR A 27 -0.90 -5.95 -2.35
N LYS A 28 -1.51 -6.54 -3.36
CA LYS A 28 -2.31 -7.74 -3.19
C LYS A 28 -1.47 -8.91 -2.69
N LYS A 29 -0.29 -9.10 -3.27
CA LYS A 29 0.61 -10.18 -2.86
C LYS A 29 1.08 -10.00 -1.43
N ILE A 30 1.42 -8.78 -1.06
CA ILE A 30 1.89 -8.49 0.29
C ILE A 30 0.78 -8.71 1.31
N ARG A 31 -0.44 -8.30 0.98
CA ARG A 31 -1.57 -8.53 1.88
C ARG A 31 -1.81 -10.01 2.11
N GLU A 32 -1.75 -10.81 1.06
CA GLU A 32 -1.94 -12.25 1.18
C GLU A 32 -0.83 -12.89 2.00
N ALA A 33 0.42 -12.51 1.75
CA ALA A 33 1.55 -13.05 2.50
C ALA A 33 1.46 -12.65 3.98
N ALA A 34 1.08 -11.40 4.24
CA ALA A 34 0.96 -10.88 5.61
C ALA A 34 -0.06 -11.68 6.43
N ARG A 35 -1.12 -12.15 5.80
CA ARG A 35 -2.16 -12.92 6.49
C ARG A 35 -1.61 -14.20 7.09
N TYR A 36 -0.62 -14.82 6.46
CA TYR A 36 -0.02 -16.05 6.99
C TYR A 36 0.76 -15.78 8.28
N PHE A 37 1.11 -14.55 8.54
CA PHE A 37 1.85 -14.15 9.74
C PHE A 37 0.99 -13.34 10.71
N ASP A 38 -0.31 -13.31 10.48
CA ASP A 38 -1.26 -12.52 11.29
C ASP A 38 -0.89 -11.04 11.30
N ILE A 39 -0.39 -10.55 10.18
CA ILE A 39 -0.05 -9.13 10.01
C ILE A 39 -1.13 -8.48 9.16
N ARG A 40 -1.58 -7.32 9.61
CA ARG A 40 -2.59 -6.54 8.90
C ARG A 40 -1.91 -5.43 8.12
N VAL A 41 -2.19 -5.35 6.81
CA VAL A 41 -1.75 -4.23 6.00
C VAL A 41 -2.83 -3.16 6.09
N LEU A 42 -2.52 -2.04 6.74
CA LEU A 42 -3.47 -0.96 6.98
C LEU A 42 -3.61 -0.03 5.78
N ASP A 43 -2.53 0.19 5.04
CA ASP A 43 -2.55 1.08 3.91
C ASP A 43 -1.33 0.85 3.02
N HIS A 44 -1.42 1.37 1.82
CA HIS A 44 -0.30 1.50 0.90
C HIS A 44 -0.36 2.94 0.38
N ILE A 45 0.67 3.71 0.64
CA ILE A 45 0.69 5.13 0.33
C ILE A 45 1.74 5.42 -0.73
N ILE A 46 1.32 6.07 -1.80
CA ILE A 46 2.20 6.56 -2.85
C ILE A 46 2.43 8.04 -2.60
N VAL A 47 3.68 8.45 -2.58
CA VAL A 47 4.06 9.83 -2.29
C VAL A 47 4.76 10.43 -3.49
N SER A 48 4.45 11.69 -3.80
CA SER A 48 5.14 12.45 -4.81
C SER A 48 5.19 13.91 -4.40
N ASP A 49 5.82 14.75 -5.22
CA ASP A 49 5.86 16.19 -4.98
C ASP A 49 4.47 16.82 -5.00
N GLU A 50 3.51 16.17 -5.67
CA GLU A 50 2.15 16.67 -5.82
C GLU A 50 1.23 16.27 -4.67
N GLY A 51 1.69 15.39 -3.77
CA GLY A 51 0.86 14.96 -2.67
C GLY A 51 1.02 13.47 -2.40
N TYR A 52 -0.09 12.83 -2.04
CA TYR A 52 -0.06 11.40 -1.76
C TYR A 52 -1.35 10.73 -2.22
N PHE A 53 -1.26 9.42 -2.39
CA PHE A 53 -2.40 8.56 -2.73
C PHE A 53 -2.47 7.45 -1.70
N SER A 54 -3.63 7.25 -1.09
CA SER A 54 -3.85 6.19 -0.11
C SER A 54 -4.76 5.12 -0.70
N PHE A 55 -4.28 3.89 -0.75
CA PHE A 55 -5.07 2.77 -1.24
C PHE A 55 -6.31 2.54 -0.38
N ALA A 56 -6.17 2.70 0.94
CA ALA A 56 -7.30 2.52 1.85
C ALA A 56 -8.37 3.57 1.62
N ASP A 57 -7.97 4.84 1.45
CA ASP A 57 -8.92 5.92 1.22
C ASP A 57 -9.67 5.74 -0.10
N GLU A 58 -9.03 5.14 -1.09
CA GLU A 58 -9.62 4.95 -2.41
C GLU A 58 -10.33 3.61 -2.56
N GLY A 59 -10.41 2.84 -1.49
CA GLY A 59 -11.10 1.56 -1.51
C GLY A 59 -10.39 0.46 -2.27
N LEU A 60 -9.07 0.56 -2.40
CA LEU A 60 -8.27 -0.44 -3.12
C LEU A 60 -7.60 -1.47 -2.22
N LEU A 61 -7.91 -1.43 -0.93
CA LEU A 61 -7.43 -2.43 0.02
C LEU A 61 -8.53 -3.34 0.49
#